data_efcb6b46ee0e7d9037d1a27674b56d57
#
_entry.id   efcb6b46ee0e7d9037d1a27674b56d57
#
_cell.length_a   1.000
_cell.length_b   1.000
_cell.length_c   1.000
_cell.angle_alpha   90.00
_cell.angle_beta   90.00
_cell.angle_gamma   90.00
#
_symmetry.space_group_name_H-M   'P 1'
#
loop_
_entity.id
_entity.type
_entity.pdbx_description
1 polymer ?
#
loop_
_entity_poly.entity_id
_entity_poly.type
_entity_poly.pdbx_seq_one_letter_code
_entity_poly.pdbx_strand_id
1 'polypeptide(L)'
;MKHLIIFFVTLALFNPLVTSANVVDVAGYQFVAPDEWKQSEPSSSMRKAQFNLSTKAGKSAELVFFYFGPSGGGGVRANVDRWIKQFEDLQEKSVKEEIVKEVKVTYVRATGTFLSGSPFGPKTPKPGHSLLGAIVEGRQGSIFLKMVGQTKAVREFEEPVIEMIENSLGN
;
A
#
# COMPACT_ATOMS: atom_id res chain seq x y z
N MET A 1 58.01 9.24 43.76
CA MET A 1 56.87 9.90 43.10
C MET A 1 56.18 8.88 42.21
N LYS A 2 54.99 8.42 42.62
CA LYS A 2 54.19 7.42 41.85
C LYS A 2 53.13 8.17 41.03
N HIS A 3 53.23 8.15 39.71
CA HIS A 3 52.24 8.76 38.83
C HIS A 3 51.06 7.81 38.67
N LEU A 4 49.88 8.21 39.16
CA LEU A 4 48.61 7.52 38.96
C LEU A 4 48.02 7.96 37.60
N ILE A 5 47.98 7.07 36.64
CA ILE A 5 47.32 7.30 35.33
C ILE A 5 45.89 6.88 35.51
N ILE A 6 44.96 7.85 35.47
CA ILE A 6 43.51 7.62 35.50
C ILE A 6 43.06 7.44 34.05
N PHE A 7 42.62 6.23 33.71
CA PHE A 7 41.99 5.94 32.40
C PHE A 7 40.52 6.36 32.46
N PHE A 8 40.16 7.41 31.71
CA PHE A 8 38.77 7.76 31.50
C PHE A 8 38.19 6.82 30.43
N VAL A 9 37.33 5.87 30.82
CA VAL A 9 36.53 5.07 29.88
C VAL A 9 35.29 5.87 29.54
N THR A 10 35.24 6.47 28.35
CA THR A 10 34.04 7.09 27.80
C THR A 10 33.08 6.00 27.33
N LEU A 11 32.04 5.75 28.11
CA LEU A 11 30.93 4.86 27.73
C LEU A 11 30.07 5.58 26.67
N ALA A 12 30.25 5.23 25.40
CA ALA A 12 29.38 5.72 24.31
C ALA A 12 27.99 5.11 24.52
N LEU A 13 27.02 5.94 24.89
CA LEU A 13 25.60 5.57 24.91
C LEU A 13 25.13 5.35 23.48
N PHE A 14 25.04 4.09 23.07
CA PHE A 14 24.42 3.69 21.82
C PHE A 14 22.89 3.84 22.00
N ASN A 15 22.33 4.99 21.59
CA ASN A 15 20.88 5.12 21.46
C ASN A 15 20.45 4.36 20.20
N PRO A 16 19.73 3.24 20.31
CA PRO A 16 19.11 2.66 19.14
C PRO A 16 18.08 3.68 18.60
N LEU A 17 18.25 4.11 17.37
CA LEU A 17 17.21 4.82 16.63
C LEU A 17 15.99 3.88 16.60
N VAL A 18 14.98 4.19 17.41
CA VAL A 18 13.68 3.55 17.30
C VAL A 18 13.07 4.07 16.00
N THR A 19 13.28 3.33 14.92
CA THR A 19 12.58 3.56 13.66
C THR A 19 11.12 3.22 13.94
N SER A 20 10.26 4.23 13.91
CA SER A 20 8.83 4.02 14.05
C SER A 20 8.35 3.32 12.77
N ALA A 21 8.04 2.05 12.84
CA ALA A 21 7.47 1.32 11.73
C ALA A 21 6.16 2.00 11.26
N ASN A 22 5.99 2.15 9.96
CA ASN A 22 4.75 2.64 9.35
C ASN A 22 3.65 1.56 9.47
N VAL A 23 2.96 1.51 10.60
CA VAL A 23 1.91 0.52 10.89
C VAL A 23 0.54 1.09 10.55
N VAL A 24 -0.24 0.36 9.76
CA VAL A 24 -1.64 0.66 9.46
C VAL A 24 -2.53 -0.38 10.12
N ASP A 25 -3.25 0.03 11.17
CA ASP A 25 -4.25 -0.80 11.83
C ASP A 25 -5.61 -0.63 11.15
N VAL A 26 -6.14 -1.70 10.58
CA VAL A 26 -7.45 -1.67 9.93
C VAL A 26 -8.15 -3.03 10.02
N ALA A 27 -9.41 -3.03 10.47
CA ALA A 27 -10.28 -4.21 10.55
C ALA A 27 -9.64 -5.42 11.27
N GLY A 28 -8.81 -5.16 12.30
CA GLY A 28 -8.14 -6.19 13.10
C GLY A 28 -6.86 -6.74 12.48
N TYR A 29 -6.35 -6.15 11.41
CA TYR A 29 -5.05 -6.49 10.80
C TYR A 29 -4.06 -5.34 10.92
N GLN A 30 -2.78 -5.68 11.12
CA GLN A 30 -1.66 -4.73 11.17
C GLN A 30 -0.81 -4.89 9.91
N PHE A 31 -0.84 -3.88 9.05
CA PHE A 31 0.00 -3.81 7.86
C PHE A 31 1.25 -2.99 8.19
N VAL A 32 2.40 -3.63 8.18
CA VAL A 32 3.69 -2.98 8.43
C VAL A 32 4.31 -2.61 7.10
N ALA A 33 4.21 -1.33 6.74
CA ALA A 33 4.82 -0.83 5.53
C ALA A 33 6.32 -0.54 5.73
N PRO A 34 7.17 -0.74 4.70
CA PRO A 34 8.58 -0.39 4.74
C PRO A 34 8.82 1.06 5.16
N ASP A 35 9.89 1.30 5.93
CA ASP A 35 10.20 2.62 6.49
C ASP A 35 10.47 3.70 5.43
N GLU A 36 10.94 3.30 4.25
CA GLU A 36 11.18 4.20 3.13
C GLU A 36 9.90 4.67 2.42
N TRP A 37 8.74 4.06 2.70
CA TRP A 37 7.47 4.51 2.16
C TRP A 37 6.98 5.73 2.92
N LYS A 38 6.70 6.80 2.18
CA LYS A 38 6.28 8.06 2.79
C LYS A 38 4.78 8.06 3.02
N GLN A 39 4.38 7.85 4.26
CA GLN A 39 2.99 8.06 4.66
C GLN A 39 2.62 9.54 4.54
N SER A 40 1.44 9.82 4.04
CA SER A 40 0.86 11.16 3.97
C SER A 40 -0.54 11.19 4.56
N GLU A 41 -0.98 12.39 4.93
CA GLU A 41 -2.36 12.56 5.41
C GLU A 41 -3.36 12.09 4.34
N PRO A 42 -4.35 11.27 4.72
CA PRO A 42 -5.38 10.83 3.82
C PRO A 42 -6.14 12.00 3.20
N SER A 43 -6.23 12.04 1.88
CA SER A 43 -6.91 13.15 1.17
C SER A 43 -8.44 13.14 1.28
N SER A 44 -9.01 12.16 1.99
CA SER A 44 -10.45 12.08 2.32
C SER A 44 -10.70 11.16 3.50
N SER A 45 -11.82 11.33 4.19
CA SER A 45 -12.25 10.48 5.34
C SER A 45 -12.50 9.02 4.97
N MET A 46 -12.67 8.69 3.68
CA MET A 46 -12.81 7.31 3.20
C MET A 46 -11.49 6.54 3.16
N ARG A 47 -10.34 7.23 3.17
CA ARG A 47 -9.02 6.64 3.17
C ARG A 47 -8.57 6.40 4.62
N LYS A 48 -8.11 5.19 4.93
CA LYS A 48 -7.56 4.86 6.25
C LYS A 48 -6.06 5.16 6.35
N ALA A 49 -5.34 4.97 5.27
CA ALA A 49 -3.95 5.34 5.14
C ALA A 49 -3.62 5.63 3.68
N GLN A 50 -2.55 6.38 3.47
CA GLN A 50 -2.07 6.76 2.14
C GLN A 50 -0.55 6.85 2.17
N PHE A 51 0.09 6.24 1.17
CA PHE A 51 1.55 6.27 0.98
C PHE A 51 1.91 6.77 -0.41
N ASN A 52 2.93 7.61 -0.47
CA ASN A 52 3.57 8.02 -1.70
C ASN A 52 4.84 7.19 -1.90
N LEU A 53 4.85 6.37 -2.94
CA LEU A 53 5.94 5.47 -3.28
C LEU A 53 6.74 6.08 -4.42
N SER A 54 8.06 6.17 -4.25
CA SER A 54 8.95 6.77 -5.26
C SER A 54 10.14 5.86 -5.51
N THR A 55 10.33 5.47 -6.77
CA THR A 55 11.50 4.69 -7.19
C THR A 55 12.75 5.56 -7.19
N LYS A 56 13.94 4.97 -7.17
CA LYS A 56 15.21 5.70 -7.33
C LYS A 56 15.29 6.47 -8.65
N ALA A 57 14.58 6.00 -9.69
CA ALA A 57 14.50 6.65 -11.00
C ALA A 57 13.43 7.78 -11.07
N GLY A 58 12.88 8.22 -9.94
CA GLY A 58 11.89 9.30 -9.86
C GLY A 58 10.51 8.94 -10.42
N LYS A 59 10.19 7.64 -10.56
CA LYS A 59 8.83 7.20 -10.89
C LYS A 59 8.02 7.05 -9.61
N SER A 60 6.71 7.33 -9.68
CA SER A 60 5.87 7.36 -8.48
C SER A 60 4.59 6.54 -8.63
N ALA A 61 4.12 6.05 -7.50
CA ALA A 61 2.81 5.45 -7.30
C ALA A 61 2.22 5.92 -5.96
N GLU A 62 0.90 5.88 -5.84
CA GLU A 62 0.18 6.12 -4.60
C GLU A 62 -0.47 4.81 -4.17
N LEU A 63 -0.22 4.37 -2.93
CA LEU A 63 -0.90 3.25 -2.29
C LEU A 63 -1.90 3.78 -1.27
N VAL A 64 -3.16 3.37 -1.37
CA VAL A 64 -4.24 3.81 -0.48
C VAL A 64 -4.96 2.62 0.12
N PHE A 65 -5.25 2.72 1.41
CA PHE A 65 -6.09 1.78 2.15
C PHE A 65 -7.48 2.36 2.32
N PHE A 66 -8.50 1.54 2.05
CA PHE A 66 -9.90 1.89 2.31
C PHE A 66 -10.55 0.81 3.17
N TYR A 67 -11.43 1.25 4.06
CA TYR A 67 -12.29 0.39 4.86
C TYR A 67 -13.61 1.10 5.14
N PHE A 68 -14.71 0.42 4.89
CA PHE A 68 -16.05 0.98 4.96
C PHE A 68 -16.93 0.31 6.03
N GLY A 69 -16.30 -0.37 6.99
CA GLY A 69 -17.00 -1.13 8.02
C GLY A 69 -17.34 -2.57 7.58
N PRO A 70 -17.91 -3.37 8.49
CA PRO A 70 -18.11 -4.82 8.29
C PRO A 70 -18.95 -5.20 7.06
N SER A 71 -19.92 -4.36 6.70
CA SER A 71 -20.81 -4.61 5.54
C SER A 71 -20.64 -3.57 4.43
N GLY A 72 -19.60 -2.73 4.52
CA GLY A 72 -19.40 -1.61 3.60
C GLY A 72 -18.49 -1.96 2.42
N GLY A 73 -18.37 -1.01 1.48
CA GLY A 73 -17.47 -1.11 0.33
C GLY A 73 -18.03 -1.85 -0.88
N GLY A 74 -19.14 -2.59 -0.74
CA GLY A 74 -19.74 -3.39 -1.80
C GLY A 74 -19.00 -4.70 -2.07
N GLY A 75 -19.54 -5.51 -2.99
CA GLY A 75 -18.97 -6.83 -3.33
C GLY A 75 -17.65 -6.74 -4.12
N VAL A 76 -16.84 -7.80 -4.01
CA VAL A 76 -15.54 -7.92 -4.68
C VAL A 76 -15.64 -7.62 -6.18
N ARG A 77 -16.54 -8.30 -6.89
CA ARG A 77 -16.73 -8.13 -8.34
C ARG A 77 -17.02 -6.68 -8.73
N ALA A 78 -17.90 -6.00 -8.00
CA ALA A 78 -18.26 -4.60 -8.30
C ALA A 78 -17.06 -3.66 -8.14
N ASN A 79 -16.19 -3.93 -7.16
CA ASN A 79 -14.95 -3.16 -6.96
C ASN A 79 -13.94 -3.43 -8.06
N VAL A 80 -13.73 -4.70 -8.41
CA VAL A 80 -12.86 -5.11 -9.53
C VAL A 80 -13.29 -4.42 -10.83
N ASP A 81 -14.58 -4.51 -11.18
CA ASP A 81 -15.12 -3.89 -12.39
C ASP A 81 -14.94 -2.36 -12.38
N ARG A 82 -15.18 -1.72 -11.22
CA ARG A 82 -14.99 -0.28 -11.05
C ARG A 82 -13.53 0.15 -11.22
N TRP A 83 -12.59 -0.64 -10.72
CA TRP A 83 -11.17 -0.34 -10.85
C TRP A 83 -10.68 -0.50 -12.28
N ILE A 84 -11.11 -1.56 -12.98
CA ILE A 84 -10.78 -1.80 -14.39
C ILE A 84 -11.38 -0.70 -15.27
N LYS A 85 -12.63 -0.27 -15.02
CA LYS A 85 -13.30 0.82 -15.76
C LYS A 85 -12.61 2.19 -15.63
N GLN A 86 -11.64 2.34 -14.74
CA GLN A 86 -10.81 3.54 -14.64
C GLN A 86 -9.70 3.59 -15.71
N PHE A 87 -9.62 2.62 -16.58
CA PHE A 87 -8.63 2.58 -17.65
C PHE A 87 -9.29 2.66 -19.02
N GLU A 88 -8.76 3.55 -19.87
CA GLU A 88 -8.89 3.53 -21.31
C GLU A 88 -7.69 2.82 -21.93
N ASP A 89 -7.79 2.36 -23.18
CA ASP A 89 -6.71 1.68 -23.90
C ASP A 89 -6.06 0.58 -23.05
N LEU A 90 -6.89 -0.25 -22.43
CA LEU A 90 -6.45 -1.31 -21.53
C LEU A 90 -5.54 -2.31 -22.27
N GLN A 91 -4.26 -2.33 -21.90
CA GLN A 91 -3.23 -3.17 -22.53
C GLN A 91 -3.15 -4.54 -21.84
N GLU A 92 -3.20 -4.54 -20.51
CA GLU A 92 -3.13 -5.76 -19.71
C GLU A 92 -4.13 -5.69 -18.58
N LYS A 93 -4.75 -6.83 -18.26
CA LYS A 93 -5.52 -7.00 -17.03
C LYS A 93 -5.41 -8.42 -16.51
N SER A 94 -5.39 -8.57 -15.21
CA SER A 94 -5.58 -9.87 -14.56
C SER A 94 -6.35 -9.71 -13.26
N VAL A 95 -7.08 -10.76 -12.90
CA VAL A 95 -7.75 -10.90 -11.61
C VAL A 95 -7.41 -12.28 -11.10
N LYS A 96 -6.81 -12.37 -9.91
CA LYS A 96 -6.40 -13.61 -9.28
C LYS A 96 -6.96 -13.67 -7.87
N GLU A 97 -7.65 -14.75 -7.52
CA GLU A 97 -8.08 -15.03 -6.16
C GLU A 97 -7.13 -16.03 -5.51
N GLU A 98 -6.74 -15.76 -4.29
CA GLU A 98 -5.86 -16.61 -3.50
C GLU A 98 -6.39 -16.74 -2.08
N ILE A 99 -6.08 -17.86 -1.44
CA ILE A 99 -6.28 -18.06 0.00
C ILE A 99 -4.92 -17.92 0.67
N VAL A 100 -4.77 -16.85 1.43
CA VAL A 100 -3.55 -16.55 2.19
C VAL A 100 -3.87 -16.69 3.67
N LYS A 101 -3.29 -17.68 4.34
CA LYS A 101 -3.51 -17.95 5.79
C LYS A 101 -5.01 -17.91 6.18
N GLU A 102 -5.81 -18.66 5.41
CA GLU A 102 -7.27 -18.81 5.56
C GLU A 102 -8.10 -17.55 5.17
N VAL A 103 -7.47 -16.46 4.74
CA VAL A 103 -8.15 -15.25 4.28
C VAL A 103 -8.14 -15.21 2.75
N LYS A 104 -9.30 -14.96 2.16
CA LYS A 104 -9.41 -14.80 0.71
C LYS A 104 -8.94 -13.41 0.31
N VAL A 105 -8.02 -13.35 -0.65
CA VAL A 105 -7.49 -12.12 -1.23
C VAL A 105 -7.70 -12.13 -2.74
N THR A 106 -8.30 -11.07 -3.27
CA THR A 106 -8.45 -10.88 -4.71
C THR A 106 -7.49 -9.80 -5.18
N TYR A 107 -6.50 -10.19 -5.97
CA TYR A 107 -5.56 -9.28 -6.61
C TYR A 107 -6.05 -8.87 -7.99
N VAL A 108 -5.95 -7.59 -8.30
CA VAL A 108 -6.37 -6.99 -9.59
C VAL A 108 -5.21 -6.21 -10.17
N ARG A 109 -4.86 -6.50 -11.41
CA ARG A 109 -3.86 -5.74 -12.16
C ARG A 109 -4.50 -5.16 -13.42
N ALA A 110 -4.14 -3.92 -13.72
CA ALA A 110 -4.52 -3.27 -14.96
C ALA A 110 -3.41 -2.33 -15.43
N THR A 111 -3.17 -2.26 -16.72
CA THR A 111 -2.19 -1.37 -17.34
C THR A 111 -2.80 -0.71 -18.56
N GLY A 112 -2.60 0.61 -18.74
CA GLY A 112 -3.15 1.37 -19.85
C GLY A 112 -3.11 2.87 -19.60
N THR A 113 -4.14 3.58 -20.06
CA THR A 113 -4.35 5.00 -19.78
C THR A 113 -5.31 5.13 -18.60
N PHE A 114 -4.77 5.50 -17.43
CA PHE A 114 -5.58 5.68 -16.23
C PHE A 114 -6.33 7.00 -16.24
N LEU A 115 -7.63 6.95 -15.98
CA LEU A 115 -8.51 8.12 -15.87
C LEU A 115 -8.51 8.66 -14.44
N SER A 116 -7.60 9.60 -14.17
CA SER A 116 -7.50 10.28 -12.87
C SER A 116 -8.61 11.31 -12.69
N GLY A 117 -9.07 11.51 -11.46
CA GLY A 117 -10.05 12.54 -11.10
C GLY A 117 -11.17 12.04 -10.20
N SER A 118 -12.07 12.95 -9.82
CA SER A 118 -13.24 12.64 -8.98
C SER A 118 -14.18 11.66 -9.69
N PRO A 119 -14.89 10.77 -8.97
CA PRO A 119 -15.88 9.86 -9.57
C PRO A 119 -16.92 10.55 -10.45
N PHE A 120 -17.33 11.75 -10.09
CA PHE A 120 -18.37 12.53 -10.78
C PHE A 120 -17.83 13.79 -11.49
N GLY A 121 -16.52 14.00 -11.47
CA GLY A 121 -15.87 15.17 -12.07
C GLY A 121 -15.14 14.86 -13.36
N PRO A 122 -14.50 15.88 -13.93
CA PRO A 122 -13.64 15.71 -15.10
C PRO A 122 -12.57 14.66 -14.87
N LYS A 123 -12.25 13.91 -15.92
CA LYS A 123 -11.17 12.92 -15.90
C LYS A 123 -9.95 13.46 -16.64
N THR A 124 -8.79 13.17 -16.10
CA THR A 124 -7.49 13.46 -16.72
C THR A 124 -6.85 12.16 -17.13
N PRO A 125 -6.69 11.89 -18.42
CA PRO A 125 -6.01 10.70 -18.92
C PRO A 125 -4.53 10.73 -18.51
N LYS A 126 -4.04 9.59 -18.02
CA LYS A 126 -2.64 9.37 -17.64
C LYS A 126 -2.13 8.10 -18.33
N PRO A 127 -1.57 8.20 -19.53
CA PRO A 127 -1.03 7.06 -20.26
C PRO A 127 0.18 6.46 -19.50
N GLY A 128 0.46 5.16 -19.75
CA GLY A 128 1.57 4.44 -19.14
C GLY A 128 1.43 4.28 -17.62
N HIS A 129 0.20 4.20 -17.12
CA HIS A 129 -0.12 3.93 -15.72
C HIS A 129 -0.59 2.49 -15.53
N SER A 130 -0.37 2.00 -14.31
CA SER A 130 -0.86 0.70 -13.86
C SER A 130 -1.57 0.82 -12.52
N LEU A 131 -2.35 -0.21 -12.24
CA LEU A 131 -3.01 -0.44 -10.96
C LEU A 131 -2.62 -1.82 -10.45
N LEU A 132 -2.27 -1.91 -9.16
CA LEU A 132 -2.38 -3.10 -8.34
C LEU A 132 -3.47 -2.85 -7.29
N GLY A 133 -4.55 -3.61 -7.36
CA GLY A 133 -5.59 -3.65 -6.34
C GLY A 133 -5.51 -4.93 -5.54
N ALA A 134 -5.81 -4.88 -4.24
CA ALA A 134 -6.03 -6.05 -3.41
C ALA A 134 -7.30 -5.86 -2.58
N ILE A 135 -8.16 -6.89 -2.55
CA ILE A 135 -9.34 -6.94 -1.69
C ILE A 135 -9.13 -8.09 -0.73
N VAL A 136 -8.94 -7.76 0.54
CA VAL A 136 -8.75 -8.71 1.64
C VAL A 136 -10.10 -8.91 2.31
N GLU A 137 -10.67 -10.12 2.19
CA GLU A 137 -11.97 -10.47 2.78
C GLU A 137 -11.80 -10.92 4.24
N GLY A 138 -11.53 -9.94 5.12
CA GLY A 138 -11.29 -10.18 6.54
C GLY A 138 -12.56 -10.41 7.36
N ARG A 139 -12.41 -10.93 8.59
CA ARG A 139 -13.51 -11.25 9.51
C ARG A 139 -14.36 -10.03 9.90
N GLN A 140 -13.76 -8.84 9.93
CA GLN A 140 -14.46 -7.58 10.27
C GLN A 140 -14.87 -6.78 9.03
N GLY A 141 -14.90 -7.42 7.84
CA GLY A 141 -15.25 -6.80 6.57
C GLY A 141 -14.04 -6.68 5.63
N SER A 142 -14.31 -6.27 4.40
CA SER A 142 -13.29 -6.19 3.37
C SER A 142 -12.42 -4.95 3.52
N ILE A 143 -11.10 -5.14 3.40
CA ILE A 143 -10.11 -4.08 3.29
C ILE A 143 -9.71 -3.97 1.82
N PHE A 144 -9.67 -2.75 1.31
CA PHE A 144 -9.33 -2.48 -0.08
C PHE A 144 -8.00 -1.71 -0.12
N LEU A 145 -6.99 -2.33 -0.71
CA LEU A 145 -5.72 -1.67 -1.02
C LEU A 145 -5.69 -1.35 -2.50
N LYS A 146 -5.26 -0.15 -2.84
CA LYS A 146 -5.21 0.29 -4.23
C LYS A 146 -3.94 1.09 -4.47
N MET A 147 -3.01 0.52 -5.23
CA MET A 147 -1.81 1.21 -5.72
C MET A 147 -2.02 1.61 -7.17
N VAL A 148 -1.84 2.90 -7.47
CA VAL A 148 -1.91 3.45 -8.84
C VAL A 148 -0.73 4.36 -9.09
N GLY A 149 -0.11 4.26 -10.25
CA GLY A 149 1.01 5.10 -10.61
C GLY A 149 1.59 4.79 -11.97
N GLN A 150 2.74 5.39 -12.25
CA GLN A 150 3.50 5.05 -13.46
C GLN A 150 3.83 3.56 -13.46
N THR A 151 3.66 2.88 -14.59
CA THR A 151 3.80 1.41 -14.70
C THR A 151 5.11 0.88 -14.11
N LYS A 152 6.24 1.58 -14.32
CA LYS A 152 7.53 1.18 -13.74
C LYS A 152 7.51 1.21 -12.20
N ALA A 153 6.87 2.20 -11.59
CA ALA A 153 6.76 2.28 -10.14
C ALA A 153 5.85 1.18 -9.60
N VAL A 154 4.67 0.98 -10.20
CA VAL A 154 3.75 -0.07 -9.76
C VAL A 154 4.41 -1.45 -9.82
N ARG A 155 5.14 -1.75 -10.89
CA ARG A 155 5.87 -3.02 -11.03
C ARG A 155 6.99 -3.18 -9.99
N GLU A 156 7.70 -2.10 -9.63
CA GLU A 156 8.78 -2.13 -8.62
C GLU A 156 8.23 -2.37 -7.21
N PHE A 157 7.06 -1.79 -6.89
CA PHE A 157 6.45 -1.91 -5.57
C PHE A 157 5.42 -3.03 -5.44
N GLU A 158 5.13 -3.76 -6.50
CA GLU A 158 4.11 -4.82 -6.51
C GLU A 158 4.41 -5.91 -5.47
N GLU A 159 5.60 -6.53 -5.55
CA GLU A 159 6.01 -7.59 -4.64
C GLU A 159 6.07 -7.11 -3.18
N PRO A 160 6.71 -5.97 -2.86
CA PRO A 160 6.69 -5.42 -1.50
C PRO A 160 5.27 -5.17 -0.94
N VAL A 161 4.32 -4.74 -1.78
CA VAL A 161 2.92 -4.55 -1.35
C VAL A 161 2.24 -5.89 -1.08
N ILE A 162 2.48 -6.90 -1.91
CA ILE A 162 1.94 -8.25 -1.71
C ILE A 162 2.50 -8.86 -0.43
N GLU A 163 3.82 -8.81 -0.22
CA GLU A 163 4.47 -9.29 1.01
C GLU A 163 3.91 -8.61 2.28
N MET A 164 3.73 -7.30 2.24
CA MET A 164 3.10 -6.57 3.36
C MET A 164 1.70 -7.10 3.66
N ILE A 165 0.88 -7.36 2.63
CA ILE A 165 -0.47 -7.93 2.78
C ILE A 165 -0.38 -9.33 3.39
N GLU A 166 0.41 -10.22 2.83
CA GLU A 166 0.55 -11.61 3.28
C GLU A 166 1.07 -11.71 4.71
N ASN A 167 2.02 -10.86 5.09
CA ASN A 167 2.55 -10.80 6.44
C ASN A 167 1.49 -10.34 7.45
N SER A 168 0.63 -9.39 7.08
CA SER A 168 -0.45 -8.90 7.95
C SER A 168 -1.51 -9.96 8.28
N LEU A 169 -1.69 -10.95 7.41
CA LEU A 169 -2.71 -12.00 7.56
C LEU A 169 -2.26 -13.18 8.44
N GLY A 170 -1.02 -13.16 8.93
CA GLY A 170 -0.44 -14.25 9.75
C GLY A 170 -0.45 -14.02 11.25
N ASN A 171 -0.97 -12.91 11.71
CA ASN A 171 -0.99 -12.53 13.11
C ASN A 171 -2.37 -12.72 13.74
#